data_bc263772f430d371d7d7d39a2debd584
#
_entry.id   bc263772f430d371d7d7d39a2debd584
#
_cell.length_a   1.000
_cell.length_b   1.000
_cell.length_c   1.000
_cell.angle_alpha   90.00
_cell.angle_beta   90.00
_cell.angle_gamma   90.00
#
_symmetry.space_group_name_H-M   'P 1'
#
loop_
_entity.id
_entity.type
_entity.pdbx_description
1 polymer ?
#
loop_
_entity_poly.entity_id
_entity_poly.type
_entity_poly.pdbx_seq_one_letter_code
_entity_poly.pdbx_strand_id
1 'polypeptide(L)'
;MSTSRPSENRDSSVAITTEARGEDLIDVRQLIAGASIEELNQLAEEYFSRLPDWNYHLSKPFGSLDETPQLLINFSVILQGLSLCPGMTVLEFGAGTGWASRFLSQLGCHVIAVDVSETALRIAEELYQRHPLIGDRPAPRFLKFDGYKFDLTDSSVDRIMCLDAFHHVPNPGLVLAEFSRVLKEGGIAGFAEPGPEHSKSPQSQYEMRTFKVVENDVNVQEIWRHAQAAGFTQIKLALFNVPPFHLELAEFEDFLQNGAAGHRFAEAVAGFMQSQRNFFLFKGEPAAIDSRCRTGLSARISVTPSFITAKEDERIRAHAVVTNNSPSVWLPRSVGLGAVHLGCHVYQSDGKLFRHSYHWEALTPCEGRPIPPNETVEIEVNIPPLPKGHYRLEFDLVSCDVCWFALNGSQQARIAVEIV
;
A
#
# COMPACT_ATOMS: atom_id res chain seq x y z
N MET A 1 19.81 -12.98 -50.56
CA MET A 1 19.84 -14.35 -50.02
C MET A 1 20.01 -14.18 -48.50
N SER A 2 18.89 -14.19 -47.80
CA SER A 2 18.82 -13.99 -46.34
C SER A 2 18.50 -15.36 -45.73
N THR A 3 19.44 -15.91 -44.99
CA THR A 3 19.25 -17.14 -44.23
C THR A 3 18.65 -16.79 -42.87
N SER A 4 17.35 -16.97 -42.76
CA SER A 4 16.62 -16.95 -41.51
C SER A 4 17.03 -18.14 -40.63
N ARG A 5 17.59 -17.86 -39.42
CA ARG A 5 17.71 -18.85 -38.37
C ARG A 5 16.35 -18.98 -37.66
N PRO A 6 15.93 -20.19 -37.30
CA PRO A 6 14.69 -20.37 -36.53
C PRO A 6 14.88 -19.82 -35.14
N SER A 7 13.89 -19.04 -34.68
CA SER A 7 13.74 -18.65 -33.28
C SER A 7 13.43 -19.89 -32.45
N GLU A 8 14.32 -20.31 -31.58
CA GLU A 8 13.99 -21.25 -30.52
C GLU A 8 13.04 -20.53 -29.54
N ASN A 9 11.77 -20.79 -29.75
CA ASN A 9 10.70 -20.51 -28.80
C ASN A 9 10.95 -21.44 -27.59
N ARG A 10 11.50 -20.90 -26.50
CA ARG A 10 11.47 -21.61 -25.24
C ARG A 10 10.10 -21.33 -24.61
N ASP A 11 9.18 -22.20 -24.92
CA ASP A 11 7.93 -22.41 -24.22
C ASP A 11 8.26 -22.83 -22.78
N SER A 12 8.21 -21.89 -21.83
CA SER A 12 8.34 -22.18 -20.39
C SER A 12 7.02 -22.67 -19.78
N SER A 13 6.01 -22.92 -20.59
CA SER A 13 4.83 -23.71 -20.22
C SER A 13 5.09 -25.20 -20.57
N VAL A 14 6.08 -25.80 -19.95
CA VAL A 14 6.11 -27.25 -19.89
C VAL A 14 4.95 -27.64 -18.97
N ALA A 15 3.84 -28.02 -19.56
CA ALA A 15 2.83 -28.81 -18.88
C ALA A 15 3.52 -30.06 -18.32
N ILE A 16 3.95 -30.01 -17.06
CA ILE A 16 4.46 -31.17 -16.36
C ILE A 16 3.25 -32.02 -15.98
N THR A 17 2.65 -32.63 -16.99
CA THR A 17 1.82 -33.82 -16.84
C THR A 17 2.75 -35.01 -16.90
N THR A 18 3.39 -35.32 -15.81
CA THR A 18 3.94 -36.66 -15.60
C THR A 18 3.83 -37.00 -14.15
N GLU A 19 3.07 -38.04 -13.89
CA GLU A 19 3.04 -38.79 -12.65
C GLU A 19 4.47 -38.98 -12.12
N ALA A 20 4.83 -38.21 -11.10
CA ALA A 20 6.03 -38.49 -10.30
C ALA A 20 5.72 -39.76 -9.48
N ARG A 21 5.79 -40.91 -10.12
CA ARG A 21 5.79 -42.20 -9.47
C ARG A 21 7.18 -42.41 -8.86
N GLY A 22 7.29 -42.18 -7.55
CA GLY A 22 8.35 -42.81 -6.74
C GLY A 22 9.64 -42.02 -6.54
N GLU A 23 9.72 -40.73 -6.80
CA GLU A 23 10.80 -39.91 -6.24
C GLU A 23 10.44 -39.47 -4.83
N ASP A 24 11.31 -39.68 -3.84
CA ASP A 24 11.10 -39.19 -2.48
C ASP A 24 11.01 -37.67 -2.49
N LEU A 25 9.93 -37.14 -1.95
CA LEU A 25 9.75 -35.69 -1.81
C LEU A 25 10.86 -35.12 -0.90
N ILE A 26 11.43 -34.00 -1.30
CA ILE A 26 12.33 -33.24 -0.44
C ILE A 26 11.53 -32.69 0.73
N ASP A 27 11.94 -33.06 1.96
CA ASP A 27 11.41 -32.43 3.16
C ASP A 27 12.14 -31.09 3.40
N VAL A 28 11.43 -29.99 3.24
CA VAL A 28 11.98 -28.64 3.42
C VAL A 28 12.59 -28.43 4.82
N ARG A 29 12.05 -29.09 5.86
CA ARG A 29 12.59 -28.99 7.23
C ARG A 29 13.98 -29.62 7.32
N GLN A 30 14.23 -30.73 6.62
CA GLN A 30 15.55 -31.33 6.54
C GLN A 30 16.52 -30.45 5.74
N LEU A 31 16.05 -29.80 4.68
CA LEU A 31 16.85 -28.85 3.91
C LEU A 31 17.30 -27.68 4.80
N ILE A 32 16.38 -27.09 5.57
CA ILE A 32 16.68 -26.01 6.52
C ILE A 32 17.64 -26.49 7.63
N ALA A 33 17.39 -27.67 8.20
CA ALA A 33 18.23 -28.21 9.28
C ALA A 33 19.64 -28.56 8.80
N GLY A 34 19.83 -28.82 7.53
CA GLY A 34 21.11 -29.22 6.94
C GLY A 34 22.00 -28.06 6.46
N ALA A 35 21.57 -26.80 6.58
CA ALA A 35 22.31 -25.64 6.12
C ALA A 35 22.22 -24.46 7.10
N SER A 36 23.24 -23.63 7.16
CA SER A 36 23.18 -22.36 7.90
C SER A 36 22.34 -21.31 7.14
N ILE A 37 21.93 -20.24 7.83
CA ILE A 37 21.20 -19.12 7.21
C ILE A 37 22.06 -18.46 6.12
N GLU A 38 23.35 -18.31 6.35
CA GLU A 38 24.30 -17.75 5.38
C GLU A 38 24.39 -18.62 4.12
N GLU A 39 24.43 -19.95 4.27
CA GLU A 39 24.41 -20.86 3.12
C GLU A 39 23.11 -20.77 2.33
N LEU A 40 21.97 -20.70 3.02
CA LEU A 40 20.65 -20.53 2.35
C LEU A 40 20.55 -19.17 1.65
N ASN A 41 21.03 -18.09 2.25
CA ASN A 41 21.11 -16.78 1.60
C ASN A 41 22.04 -16.79 0.38
N GLN A 42 23.16 -17.52 0.44
CA GLN A 42 24.07 -17.70 -0.68
C GLN A 42 23.40 -18.45 -1.84
N LEU A 43 22.57 -19.45 -1.55
CA LEU A 43 21.82 -20.17 -2.59
C LEU A 43 20.78 -19.25 -3.26
N ALA A 44 20.11 -18.38 -2.51
CA ALA A 44 19.24 -17.37 -3.09
C ALA A 44 20.01 -16.38 -3.99
N GLU A 45 21.22 -15.95 -3.60
CA GLU A 45 22.08 -15.12 -4.45
C GLU A 45 22.50 -15.87 -5.73
N GLU A 46 22.87 -17.14 -5.61
CA GLU A 46 23.23 -17.98 -6.77
C GLU A 46 22.07 -18.14 -7.76
N TYR A 47 20.83 -18.27 -7.28
CA TYR A 47 19.65 -18.32 -8.14
C TYR A 47 19.58 -17.07 -9.05
N PHE A 48 19.63 -15.87 -8.50
CA PHE A 48 19.56 -14.64 -9.27
C PHE A 48 20.81 -14.41 -10.15
N SER A 49 21.98 -14.77 -9.67
CA SER A 49 23.24 -14.58 -10.43
C SER A 49 23.37 -15.51 -11.63
N ARG A 50 22.65 -16.64 -11.66
CA ARG A 50 22.64 -17.59 -12.78
C ARG A 50 21.55 -17.32 -13.82
N LEU A 51 20.73 -16.28 -13.63
CA LEU A 51 19.70 -15.92 -14.62
C LEU A 51 20.36 -15.60 -15.97
N PRO A 52 19.89 -16.20 -17.07
CA PRO A 52 20.47 -15.99 -18.40
C PRO A 52 20.25 -14.57 -18.92
N ASP A 53 19.14 -13.96 -18.51
CA ASP A 53 18.80 -12.55 -18.74
C ASP A 53 17.78 -12.09 -17.67
N TRP A 54 17.48 -10.79 -17.65
CA TRP A 54 16.59 -10.18 -16.66
C TRP A 54 15.22 -9.78 -17.23
N ASN A 55 14.93 -10.10 -18.48
CA ASN A 55 13.75 -9.59 -19.18
C ASN A 55 12.44 -9.96 -18.50
N TYR A 56 12.30 -11.23 -18.08
CA TYR A 56 11.12 -11.69 -17.35
C TYR A 56 10.94 -10.92 -16.04
N HIS A 57 12.00 -10.78 -15.24
CA HIS A 57 11.98 -10.11 -13.95
C HIS A 57 11.72 -8.60 -14.07
N LEU A 58 12.30 -7.95 -15.07
CA LEU A 58 12.09 -6.53 -15.36
C LEU A 58 10.70 -6.23 -15.93
N SER A 59 10.03 -7.23 -16.50
CA SER A 59 8.65 -7.08 -17.01
C SER A 59 7.57 -7.34 -15.95
N LYS A 60 7.91 -7.86 -14.76
CA LYS A 60 6.91 -8.06 -13.69
C LYS A 60 6.16 -6.75 -13.35
N PRO A 61 4.86 -6.78 -13.05
CA PRO A 61 4.00 -7.99 -12.95
C PRO A 61 3.43 -8.47 -14.28
N PHE A 62 3.85 -7.92 -15.43
CA PHE A 62 3.30 -8.19 -16.78
C PHE A 62 4.17 -9.15 -17.60
N GLY A 63 4.99 -9.97 -16.96
CA GLY A 63 5.88 -10.93 -17.63
C GLY A 63 5.15 -12.14 -18.21
N SER A 64 4.00 -12.52 -17.66
CA SER A 64 3.20 -13.66 -18.09
C SER A 64 1.71 -13.37 -17.95
N LEU A 65 0.89 -13.76 -18.93
CA LEU A 65 -0.57 -13.65 -18.85
C LEU A 65 -1.17 -14.57 -17.78
N ASP A 66 -0.52 -15.66 -17.47
CA ASP A 66 -1.00 -16.63 -16.50
C ASP A 66 -0.75 -16.14 -15.05
N GLU A 67 0.39 -15.50 -14.79
CA GLU A 67 0.77 -15.02 -13.46
C GLU A 67 0.24 -13.62 -13.13
N THR A 68 0.17 -12.75 -14.13
CA THR A 68 -0.21 -11.34 -13.97
C THR A 68 -1.49 -11.14 -13.15
N PRO A 69 -2.60 -11.85 -13.42
CA PRO A 69 -3.83 -11.65 -12.65
C PRO A 69 -3.65 -11.93 -11.16
N GLN A 70 -2.95 -13.02 -10.81
CA GLN A 70 -2.70 -13.38 -9.41
C GLN A 70 -1.81 -12.35 -8.72
N LEU A 71 -0.71 -11.93 -9.36
CA LEU A 71 0.21 -10.93 -8.84
C LEU A 71 -0.51 -9.60 -8.56
N LEU A 72 -1.33 -9.12 -9.50
CA LEU A 72 -2.06 -7.87 -9.37
C LEU A 72 -3.14 -7.95 -8.28
N ILE A 73 -3.87 -9.06 -8.17
CA ILE A 73 -4.88 -9.24 -7.12
C ILE A 73 -4.20 -9.32 -5.75
N ASN A 74 -3.15 -10.10 -5.59
CA ASN A 74 -2.39 -10.17 -4.34
C ASN A 74 -1.87 -8.78 -3.93
N PHE A 75 -1.26 -8.06 -4.86
CA PHE A 75 -0.78 -6.70 -4.61
C PHE A 75 -1.92 -5.76 -4.20
N SER A 76 -3.06 -5.80 -4.90
CA SER A 76 -4.25 -4.99 -4.57
C SER A 76 -4.79 -5.29 -3.17
N VAL A 77 -4.90 -6.57 -2.80
CA VAL A 77 -5.36 -7.00 -1.46
C VAL A 77 -4.41 -6.49 -0.38
N ILE A 78 -3.09 -6.60 -0.61
CA ILE A 78 -2.08 -6.10 0.34
C ILE A 78 -2.15 -4.58 0.47
N LEU A 79 -2.27 -3.83 -0.63
CA LEU A 79 -2.40 -2.36 -0.58
C LEU A 79 -3.60 -1.92 0.27
N GLN A 80 -4.75 -2.59 0.13
CA GLN A 80 -5.95 -2.28 0.90
C GLN A 80 -5.77 -2.60 2.38
N GLY A 81 -5.24 -3.77 2.70
CA GLY A 81 -5.08 -4.21 4.09
C GLY A 81 -4.00 -3.43 4.86
N LEU A 82 -2.97 -2.94 4.18
CA LEU A 82 -1.95 -2.09 4.77
C LEU A 82 -2.45 -0.66 5.03
N SER A 83 -3.55 -0.23 4.46
CA SER A 83 -4.10 1.14 4.62
C SER A 83 -3.02 2.20 4.39
N LEU A 84 -2.40 2.15 3.21
CA LEU A 84 -1.27 3.02 2.85
C LEU A 84 -1.72 4.47 2.63
N CYS A 85 -0.85 5.40 3.05
CA CYS A 85 -0.95 6.82 2.70
C CYS A 85 0.38 7.28 2.09
N PRO A 86 0.38 8.24 1.14
CA PRO A 86 1.61 8.85 0.66
C PRO A 86 2.46 9.40 1.81
N GLY A 87 3.79 9.30 1.69
CA GLY A 87 4.73 9.71 2.75
C GLY A 87 4.92 8.71 3.88
N MET A 88 4.23 7.56 3.89
CA MET A 88 4.55 6.46 4.80
C MET A 88 5.86 5.78 4.40
N THR A 89 6.63 5.33 5.39
CA THR A 89 7.78 4.46 5.18
C THR A 89 7.30 3.02 5.11
N VAL A 90 7.52 2.38 3.95
CA VAL A 90 7.12 0.99 3.69
C VAL A 90 8.37 0.14 3.45
N LEU A 91 8.54 -0.90 4.25
CA LEU A 91 9.55 -1.93 4.00
C LEU A 91 8.91 -3.04 3.17
N GLU A 92 9.45 -3.30 1.98
CA GLU A 92 9.14 -4.50 1.20
C GLU A 92 10.18 -5.56 1.51
N PHE A 93 9.75 -6.66 2.12
CA PHE A 93 10.60 -7.80 2.49
C PHE A 93 10.55 -8.87 1.40
N GLY A 94 11.71 -9.33 0.98
CA GLY A 94 11.86 -10.20 -0.18
C GLY A 94 11.48 -9.46 -1.46
N ALA A 95 11.99 -8.24 -1.62
CA ALA A 95 11.63 -7.36 -2.73
C ALA A 95 12.00 -7.95 -4.11
N GLY A 96 12.91 -8.91 -4.14
CA GLY A 96 13.39 -9.53 -5.35
C GLY A 96 13.82 -8.47 -6.35
N THR A 97 13.19 -8.44 -7.50
CA THR A 97 13.49 -7.51 -8.59
C THR A 97 12.75 -6.18 -8.52
N GLY A 98 12.08 -5.87 -7.39
CA GLY A 98 11.60 -4.53 -7.03
C GLY A 98 10.36 -4.03 -7.77
N TRP A 99 9.59 -4.90 -8.44
CA TRP A 99 8.42 -4.46 -9.19
C TRP A 99 7.34 -3.82 -8.31
N ALA A 100 7.06 -4.41 -7.13
CA ALA A 100 6.07 -3.89 -6.21
C ALA A 100 6.61 -2.66 -5.46
N SER A 101 7.90 -2.65 -5.07
CA SER A 101 8.61 -1.47 -4.56
C SER A 101 8.42 -0.26 -5.47
N ARG A 102 8.56 -0.45 -6.79
CA ARG A 102 8.42 0.64 -7.76
C ARG A 102 7.01 1.23 -7.76
N PHE A 103 5.97 0.40 -7.67
CA PHE A 103 4.59 0.89 -7.58
C PHE A 103 4.32 1.59 -6.25
N LEU A 104 4.86 1.10 -5.13
CA LEU A 104 4.76 1.78 -3.84
C LEU A 104 5.43 3.15 -3.87
N SER A 105 6.62 3.27 -4.48
CA SER A 105 7.30 4.56 -4.67
C SER A 105 6.46 5.48 -5.57
N GLN A 106 5.86 4.97 -6.65
CA GLN A 106 4.96 5.74 -7.52
C GLN A 106 3.70 6.22 -6.78
N LEU A 107 3.22 5.49 -5.78
CA LEU A 107 2.13 5.91 -4.89
C LEU A 107 2.57 6.95 -3.84
N GLY A 108 3.86 7.32 -3.82
CA GLY A 108 4.40 8.36 -2.92
C GLY A 108 4.87 7.83 -1.57
N CYS A 109 5.06 6.54 -1.40
CA CYS A 109 5.66 5.96 -0.21
C CYS A 109 7.18 6.07 -0.22
N HIS A 110 7.80 6.24 0.96
CA HIS A 110 9.23 6.05 1.17
C HIS A 110 9.52 4.55 1.27
N VAL A 111 10.05 3.95 0.20
CA VAL A 111 10.22 2.50 0.12
C VAL A 111 11.61 2.09 0.55
N ILE A 112 11.68 1.05 1.39
CA ILE A 112 12.89 0.31 1.72
C ILE A 112 12.71 -1.09 1.14
N ALA A 113 13.35 -1.35 0.00
CA ALA A 113 13.33 -2.65 -0.67
C ALA A 113 14.42 -3.54 -0.07
N VAL A 114 14.02 -4.65 0.54
CA VAL A 114 14.91 -5.55 1.30
C VAL A 114 14.95 -6.92 0.64
N ASP A 115 16.15 -7.43 0.39
CA ASP A 115 16.36 -8.80 -0.10
C ASP A 115 17.67 -9.36 0.43
N VAL A 116 17.82 -10.68 0.49
CA VAL A 116 19.07 -11.37 0.84
C VAL A 116 20.03 -11.39 -0.35
N SER A 117 19.50 -11.32 -1.58
CA SER A 117 20.28 -11.33 -2.82
C SER A 117 20.64 -9.92 -3.26
N GLU A 118 21.94 -9.65 -3.32
CA GLU A 118 22.47 -8.40 -3.87
C GLU A 118 22.22 -8.29 -5.39
N THR A 119 22.23 -9.42 -6.08
CA THR A 119 21.90 -9.46 -7.52
C THR A 119 20.43 -9.10 -7.76
N ALA A 120 19.49 -9.60 -6.94
CA ALA A 120 18.09 -9.20 -7.02
C ALA A 120 17.92 -7.68 -6.84
N LEU A 121 18.57 -7.10 -5.84
CA LEU A 121 18.55 -5.65 -5.60
C LEU A 121 19.16 -4.85 -6.76
N ARG A 122 20.22 -5.34 -7.41
CA ARG A 122 20.78 -4.71 -8.64
C ARG A 122 19.78 -4.76 -9.81
N ILE A 123 19.01 -5.85 -9.96
CA ILE A 123 17.95 -5.92 -10.96
C ILE A 123 16.85 -4.91 -10.63
N ALA A 124 16.51 -4.75 -9.36
CA ALA A 124 15.56 -3.73 -8.91
C ALA A 124 16.05 -2.30 -9.24
N GLU A 125 17.32 -1.99 -9.00
CA GLU A 125 17.92 -0.71 -9.40
C GLU A 125 17.80 -0.47 -10.91
N GLU A 126 18.10 -1.49 -11.73
CA GLU A 126 17.96 -1.44 -13.17
C GLU A 126 16.51 -1.20 -13.60
N LEU A 127 15.53 -1.81 -12.90
CA LEU A 127 14.10 -1.57 -13.14
C LEU A 127 13.74 -0.09 -12.96
N TYR A 128 14.21 0.56 -11.91
CA TYR A 128 13.96 1.98 -11.67
C TYR A 128 14.65 2.88 -12.70
N GLN A 129 15.81 2.47 -13.21
CA GLN A 129 16.50 3.20 -14.28
C GLN A 129 15.75 3.10 -15.60
N ARG A 130 15.28 1.92 -15.97
CA ARG A 130 14.52 1.69 -17.23
C ARG A 130 13.11 2.28 -17.18
N HIS A 131 12.51 2.29 -16.01
CA HIS A 131 11.14 2.76 -15.79
C HIS A 131 11.11 3.78 -14.65
N PRO A 132 11.63 4.99 -14.86
CA PRO A 132 11.70 6.01 -13.81
C PRO A 132 10.32 6.37 -13.27
N LEU A 133 10.30 6.88 -12.06
CA LEU A 133 9.07 7.34 -11.41
C LEU A 133 8.56 8.62 -12.11
N ILE A 134 7.24 8.75 -12.21
CA ILE A 134 6.58 9.91 -12.82
C ILE A 134 6.29 10.94 -11.72
N GLY A 135 6.74 12.17 -11.94
CA GLY A 135 6.59 13.28 -10.99
C GLY A 135 7.64 13.24 -9.88
N ASP A 136 7.47 14.14 -8.90
CA ASP A 136 8.32 14.18 -7.71
C ASP A 136 7.90 13.07 -6.74
N ARG A 137 8.69 12.02 -6.70
CA ARG A 137 8.43 10.81 -5.89
C ARG A 137 9.67 10.44 -5.09
N PRO A 138 9.51 9.91 -3.86
CA PRO A 138 10.64 9.46 -3.05
C PRO A 138 11.44 8.37 -3.78
N ALA A 139 12.76 8.54 -3.83
CA ALA A 139 13.65 7.48 -4.30
C ALA A 139 13.64 6.30 -3.31
N PRO A 140 13.67 5.04 -3.78
CA PRO A 140 13.75 3.88 -2.91
C PRO A 140 15.13 3.77 -2.26
N ARG A 141 15.19 3.12 -1.12
CA ARG A 141 16.42 2.61 -0.52
C ARG A 141 16.47 1.10 -0.71
N PHE A 142 17.56 0.58 -1.27
CA PHE A 142 17.83 -0.85 -1.37
C PHE A 142 18.68 -1.29 -0.19
N LEU A 143 18.29 -2.37 0.49
CA LEU A 143 18.93 -2.84 1.70
C LEU A 143 19.12 -4.35 1.65
N LYS A 144 20.38 -4.81 1.69
CA LYS A 144 20.68 -6.23 1.81
C LYS A 144 20.37 -6.72 3.22
N PHE A 145 19.68 -7.84 3.33
CA PHE A 145 19.35 -8.49 4.58
C PHE A 145 20.30 -9.66 4.85
N ASP A 146 20.82 -9.77 6.05
CA ASP A 146 21.75 -10.83 6.43
C ASP A 146 21.06 -12.13 6.87
N GLY A 147 19.73 -12.12 7.00
CA GLY A 147 18.94 -13.23 7.50
C GLY A 147 18.59 -13.11 8.99
N TYR A 148 19.15 -12.14 9.71
CA TYR A 148 18.99 -11.97 11.16
C TYR A 148 18.45 -10.61 11.57
N LYS A 149 19.03 -9.51 11.04
CA LYS A 149 18.72 -8.16 11.50
C LYS A 149 18.73 -7.14 10.36
N PHE A 150 17.77 -6.21 10.38
CA PHE A 150 17.79 -5.06 9.47
C PHE A 150 18.70 -3.96 10.01
N ASP A 151 19.50 -3.36 9.12
CA ASP A 151 20.20 -2.10 9.42
C ASP A 151 19.21 -0.92 9.39
N LEU A 152 18.26 -0.97 10.32
CA LEU A 152 17.20 0.01 10.52
C LEU A 152 17.02 0.27 12.02
N THR A 153 16.67 1.51 12.34
CA THR A 153 16.32 1.91 13.71
C THR A 153 14.98 1.31 14.13
N ASP A 154 14.81 1.11 15.43
CA ASP A 154 13.55 0.65 16.01
C ASP A 154 12.43 1.65 15.68
N SER A 155 11.22 1.14 15.48
CA SER A 155 10.02 1.95 15.24
C SER A 155 10.18 3.02 14.13
N SER A 156 10.88 2.66 13.04
CA SER A 156 11.15 3.56 11.91
C SER A 156 10.24 3.33 10.69
N VAL A 157 9.53 2.20 10.64
CA VAL A 157 8.73 1.76 9.50
C VAL A 157 7.24 1.83 9.84
N ASP A 158 6.43 2.40 8.95
CA ASP A 158 4.98 2.47 9.14
C ASP A 158 4.29 1.16 8.74
N ARG A 159 4.76 0.53 7.67
CA ARG A 159 4.16 -0.69 7.09
C ARG A 159 5.23 -1.63 6.57
N ILE A 160 4.95 -2.93 6.62
CA ILE A 160 5.75 -3.96 5.98
C ILE A 160 4.88 -4.68 4.95
N MET A 161 5.42 -4.90 3.77
CA MET A 161 4.83 -5.73 2.72
C MET A 161 5.73 -6.93 2.47
N CYS A 162 5.14 -8.12 2.42
CA CYS A 162 5.78 -9.33 1.99
C CYS A 162 4.91 -10.02 0.94
N LEU A 163 5.42 -10.14 -0.26
CA LEU A 163 4.68 -10.63 -1.40
C LEU A 163 5.42 -11.80 -2.03
N ASP A 164 4.92 -13.01 -1.81
CA ASP A 164 5.47 -14.25 -2.34
C ASP A 164 6.96 -14.44 -2.00
N ALA A 165 7.28 -14.25 -0.71
CA ALA A 165 8.67 -14.26 -0.23
C ALA A 165 8.85 -14.88 1.17
N PHE A 166 7.85 -14.82 2.06
CA PHE A 166 8.02 -15.28 3.44
C PHE A 166 8.17 -16.80 3.54
N HIS A 167 7.67 -17.55 2.58
CA HIS A 167 7.85 -19.01 2.49
C HIS A 167 9.32 -19.41 2.21
N HIS A 168 10.17 -18.49 1.76
CA HIS A 168 11.61 -18.73 1.63
C HIS A 168 12.39 -18.51 2.93
N VAL A 169 11.74 -18.07 4.02
CA VAL A 169 12.41 -17.75 5.28
C VAL A 169 12.66 -19.00 6.11
N PRO A 170 13.93 -19.35 6.43
CA PRO A 170 14.24 -20.52 7.25
C PRO A 170 13.97 -20.31 8.75
N ASN A 171 13.91 -19.06 9.21
CA ASN A 171 13.81 -18.66 10.63
C ASN A 171 12.67 -17.66 10.88
N PRO A 172 11.40 -17.99 10.60
CA PRO A 172 10.28 -17.05 10.61
C PRO A 172 10.09 -16.32 11.95
N GLY A 173 10.39 -16.96 13.06
CA GLY A 173 10.28 -16.34 14.39
C GLY A 173 11.24 -15.16 14.58
N LEU A 174 12.49 -15.28 14.11
CA LEU A 174 13.47 -14.18 14.17
C LEU A 174 13.10 -13.04 13.25
N VAL A 175 12.66 -13.34 12.02
CA VAL A 175 12.26 -12.32 11.05
C VAL A 175 11.02 -11.56 11.55
N LEU A 176 10.05 -12.24 12.15
CA LEU A 176 8.88 -11.59 12.75
C LEU A 176 9.25 -10.71 13.97
N ALA A 177 10.25 -11.10 14.75
CA ALA A 177 10.79 -10.26 15.83
C ALA A 177 11.44 -8.98 15.27
N GLU A 178 12.20 -9.09 14.18
CA GLU A 178 12.77 -7.93 13.48
C GLU A 178 11.68 -7.04 12.85
N PHE A 179 10.63 -7.63 12.25
CA PHE A 179 9.47 -6.88 11.78
C PHE A 179 8.84 -6.06 12.90
N SER A 180 8.59 -6.70 14.05
CA SER A 180 8.05 -6.01 15.21
C SER A 180 8.99 -4.91 15.72
N ARG A 181 10.30 -5.15 15.75
CA ARG A 181 11.27 -4.13 16.18
C ARG A 181 11.23 -2.88 15.32
N VAL A 182 11.25 -3.03 13.98
CA VAL A 182 11.31 -1.88 13.06
C VAL A 182 9.96 -1.20 12.85
N LEU A 183 8.84 -1.93 13.01
CA LEU A 183 7.51 -1.34 12.92
C LEU A 183 7.25 -0.36 14.05
N LYS A 184 6.67 0.78 13.72
CA LYS A 184 6.08 1.71 14.68
C LYS A 184 4.90 1.07 15.41
N GLU A 185 4.55 1.60 16.57
CA GLU A 185 3.27 1.25 17.21
C GLU A 185 2.10 1.62 16.27
N GLY A 186 1.10 0.76 16.18
CA GLY A 186 0.02 0.88 15.17
C GLY A 186 0.43 0.50 13.76
N GLY A 187 1.63 -0.05 13.57
CA GLY A 187 2.12 -0.53 12.28
C GLY A 187 1.48 -1.86 11.86
N ILE A 188 1.48 -2.13 10.56
CA ILE A 188 0.87 -3.33 9.98
C ILE A 188 1.89 -4.02 9.05
N ALA A 189 2.02 -5.34 9.18
CA ALA A 189 2.72 -6.18 8.22
C ALA A 189 1.71 -7.00 7.42
N GLY A 190 1.73 -6.90 6.09
CA GLY A 190 0.83 -7.61 5.17
C GLY A 190 1.58 -8.64 4.35
N PHE A 191 0.98 -9.81 4.19
CA PHE A 191 1.55 -10.97 3.54
C PHE A 191 0.61 -11.51 2.47
N ALA A 192 1.18 -11.85 1.31
CA ALA A 192 0.52 -12.68 0.30
C ALA A 192 1.44 -13.84 -0.01
N GLU A 193 1.09 -15.03 0.45
CA GLU A 193 1.95 -16.20 0.49
C GLU A 193 1.21 -17.46 0.04
N PRO A 194 1.90 -18.52 -0.42
CA PRO A 194 1.27 -19.79 -0.64
C PRO A 194 0.73 -20.40 0.66
N GLY A 195 -0.16 -21.36 0.53
CA GLY A 195 -0.77 -22.08 1.64
C GLY A 195 0.06 -23.27 2.18
N PRO A 196 -0.55 -24.07 3.05
CA PRO A 196 0.02 -25.36 3.42
C PRO A 196 0.08 -26.30 2.20
N GLU A 197 0.97 -27.27 2.23
CA GLU A 197 1.29 -28.21 1.13
C GLU A 197 2.06 -27.56 -0.04
N HIS A 198 2.48 -26.28 0.07
CA HIS A 198 3.27 -25.61 -0.95
C HIS A 198 4.58 -26.35 -1.24
N SER A 199 5.28 -26.77 -0.19
CA SER A 199 6.54 -27.52 -0.29
C SER A 199 6.42 -28.81 -1.11
N LYS A 200 5.21 -29.36 -1.24
CA LYS A 200 4.94 -30.59 -1.99
C LYS A 200 4.53 -30.33 -3.43
N SER A 201 4.34 -29.08 -3.83
CA SER A 201 3.98 -28.73 -5.22
C SER A 201 5.08 -29.18 -6.20
N PRO A 202 4.75 -29.56 -7.44
CA PRO A 202 5.75 -29.91 -8.43
C PRO A 202 6.79 -28.82 -8.65
N GLN A 203 6.37 -27.55 -8.62
CA GLN A 203 7.23 -26.38 -8.79
C GLN A 203 8.21 -26.25 -7.62
N SER A 204 7.73 -26.27 -6.37
CA SER A 204 8.58 -26.18 -5.17
C SER A 204 9.57 -27.34 -5.07
N GLN A 205 9.13 -28.53 -5.42
CA GLN A 205 10.01 -29.71 -5.46
C GLN A 205 11.09 -29.57 -6.53
N TYR A 206 10.77 -29.02 -7.69
CA TYR A 206 11.75 -28.71 -8.74
C TYR A 206 12.76 -27.66 -8.26
N GLU A 207 12.31 -26.58 -7.63
CA GLU A 207 13.17 -25.49 -7.15
C GLU A 207 14.08 -25.96 -6.00
N MET A 208 13.55 -26.70 -5.03
CA MET A 208 14.37 -27.29 -3.98
C MET A 208 15.42 -28.27 -4.49
N ARG A 209 15.09 -29.08 -5.53
CA ARG A 209 16.07 -30.02 -6.13
C ARG A 209 17.15 -29.29 -6.93
N THR A 210 16.74 -28.31 -7.73
CA THR A 210 17.61 -27.67 -8.72
C THR A 210 18.46 -26.58 -8.10
N PHE A 211 17.83 -25.74 -7.27
CA PHE A 211 18.45 -24.51 -6.75
C PHE A 211 18.70 -24.55 -5.24
N LYS A 212 18.15 -25.53 -4.54
CA LYS A 212 18.24 -25.65 -3.08
C LYS A 212 17.61 -24.47 -2.33
N VAL A 213 16.74 -23.74 -2.97
CA VAL A 213 15.97 -22.67 -2.30
C VAL A 213 14.94 -23.27 -1.33
N VAL A 214 14.64 -22.54 -0.28
CA VAL A 214 13.66 -22.96 0.73
C VAL A 214 12.25 -22.69 0.21
N GLU A 215 11.38 -23.70 0.27
CA GLU A 215 9.98 -23.64 -0.17
C GLU A 215 9.07 -24.10 0.99
N ASN A 216 8.89 -23.25 2.01
CA ASN A 216 8.11 -23.60 3.19
C ASN A 216 6.60 -23.58 2.92
N ASP A 217 5.90 -24.41 3.69
CA ASP A 217 4.46 -24.30 3.89
C ASP A 217 4.12 -23.14 4.81
N VAL A 218 3.23 -22.24 4.39
CA VAL A 218 2.79 -21.13 5.25
C VAL A 218 1.57 -21.56 6.07
N ASN A 219 1.82 -22.01 7.29
CA ASN A 219 0.82 -22.34 8.28
C ASN A 219 0.49 -21.11 9.14
N VAL A 220 -0.70 -20.53 8.96
CA VAL A 220 -1.09 -19.28 9.62
C VAL A 220 -1.11 -19.39 11.14
N GLN A 221 -1.46 -20.56 11.71
CA GLN A 221 -1.47 -20.77 13.16
C GLN A 221 -0.05 -20.79 13.74
N GLU A 222 0.91 -21.34 13.00
CA GLU A 222 2.32 -21.34 13.37
C GLU A 222 2.91 -19.93 13.27
N ILE A 223 2.65 -19.25 12.15
CA ILE A 223 3.04 -17.85 11.97
C ILE A 223 2.46 -16.97 13.08
N TRP A 224 1.18 -17.17 13.43
CA TRP A 224 0.56 -16.39 14.51
C TRP A 224 1.22 -16.63 15.86
N ARG A 225 1.61 -17.86 16.20
CA ARG A 225 2.35 -18.12 17.46
C ARG A 225 3.70 -17.37 17.50
N HIS A 226 4.44 -17.37 16.40
CA HIS A 226 5.69 -16.61 16.29
C HIS A 226 5.44 -15.10 16.35
N ALA A 227 4.40 -14.60 15.68
CA ALA A 227 4.02 -13.19 15.67
C ALA A 227 3.61 -12.71 17.07
N GLN A 228 2.82 -13.50 17.83
CA GLN A 228 2.46 -13.18 19.23
C GLN A 228 3.71 -13.10 20.12
N ALA A 229 4.64 -14.05 19.98
CA ALA A 229 5.90 -14.02 20.71
C ALA A 229 6.76 -12.79 20.35
N ALA A 230 6.64 -12.29 19.13
CA ALA A 230 7.31 -11.08 18.66
C ALA A 230 6.59 -9.77 19.06
N GLY A 231 5.40 -9.84 19.67
CA GLY A 231 4.64 -8.66 20.16
C GLY A 231 3.55 -8.16 19.22
N PHE A 232 3.19 -8.91 18.17
CA PHE A 232 1.98 -8.60 17.40
C PHE A 232 0.73 -8.96 18.20
N THR A 233 -0.31 -8.11 18.11
CA THR A 233 -1.52 -8.19 18.95
C THR A 233 -2.73 -8.74 18.23
N GLN A 234 -2.75 -8.70 16.90
CA GLN A 234 -3.87 -9.16 16.09
C GLN A 234 -3.39 -9.73 14.75
N ILE A 235 -4.13 -10.70 14.22
CA ILE A 235 -4.02 -11.19 12.85
C ILE A 235 -5.40 -11.10 12.16
N LYS A 236 -5.42 -10.68 10.91
CA LYS A 236 -6.61 -10.73 10.03
C LYS A 236 -6.26 -11.41 8.73
N LEU A 237 -7.20 -12.20 8.19
CA LEU A 237 -7.05 -12.86 6.90
C LEU A 237 -7.95 -12.18 5.88
N ALA A 238 -7.44 -11.97 4.65
CA ALA A 238 -8.25 -11.56 3.52
C ALA A 238 -8.71 -12.80 2.73
N LEU A 239 -10.00 -12.86 2.44
CA LEU A 239 -10.61 -13.95 1.69
C LEU A 239 -11.04 -13.46 0.32
N PHE A 240 -10.65 -14.17 -0.73
CA PHE A 240 -11.00 -13.87 -2.12
C PHE A 240 -10.79 -15.11 -2.99
N ASN A 241 -11.07 -15.02 -4.29
CA ASN A 241 -10.93 -16.11 -5.24
C ASN A 241 -10.25 -15.64 -6.53
N VAL A 242 -9.35 -16.45 -7.06
CA VAL A 242 -8.72 -16.28 -8.38
C VAL A 242 -8.74 -17.63 -9.10
N PRO A 243 -9.20 -17.67 -10.34
CA PRO A 243 -9.82 -16.59 -11.12
C PRO A 243 -11.12 -16.08 -10.49
N PRO A 244 -11.63 -14.91 -10.89
CA PRO A 244 -12.91 -14.40 -10.39
C PRO A 244 -14.04 -15.43 -10.58
N PHE A 245 -14.93 -15.50 -9.58
CA PHE A 245 -16.12 -16.36 -9.69
C PHE A 245 -17.14 -15.71 -10.64
N HIS A 246 -17.57 -16.46 -11.65
CA HIS A 246 -18.50 -16.00 -12.68
C HIS A 246 -19.91 -16.55 -12.42
N LEU A 247 -20.91 -15.69 -12.60
CA LEU A 247 -22.33 -16.03 -12.55
C LEU A 247 -22.97 -15.71 -13.89
N GLU A 248 -23.94 -16.54 -14.27
CA GLU A 248 -24.89 -16.16 -15.30
C GLU A 248 -25.83 -15.06 -14.77
N LEU A 249 -26.28 -14.17 -15.65
CA LEU A 249 -27.18 -13.07 -15.25
C LEU A 249 -28.41 -13.56 -14.52
N ALA A 250 -28.98 -14.70 -14.91
CA ALA A 250 -30.15 -15.29 -14.28
C ALA A 250 -29.94 -15.75 -12.84
N GLU A 251 -28.68 -15.97 -12.42
CA GLU A 251 -28.32 -16.40 -11.07
C GLU A 251 -27.96 -15.21 -10.15
N PHE A 252 -27.86 -14.01 -10.70
CA PHE A 252 -27.34 -12.85 -9.95
C PHE A 252 -28.25 -12.45 -8.79
N GLU A 253 -29.57 -12.48 -8.98
CA GLU A 253 -30.55 -12.20 -7.91
C GLU A 253 -30.53 -13.26 -6.79
N ASP A 254 -30.37 -14.53 -7.15
CA ASP A 254 -30.20 -15.62 -6.19
C ASP A 254 -28.92 -15.43 -5.37
N PHE A 255 -27.82 -15.00 -6.03
CA PHE A 255 -26.57 -14.65 -5.35
C PHE A 255 -26.76 -13.51 -4.33
N LEU A 256 -27.44 -12.43 -4.70
CA LEU A 256 -27.67 -11.28 -3.80
C LEU A 256 -28.54 -11.65 -2.59
N GLN A 257 -29.35 -12.69 -2.69
CA GLN A 257 -30.22 -13.21 -1.63
C GLN A 257 -29.55 -14.34 -0.82
N ASN A 258 -28.26 -14.59 -0.99
CA ASN A 258 -27.50 -15.69 -0.40
C ASN A 258 -28.09 -17.08 -0.74
N GLY A 259 -28.63 -17.25 -1.93
CA GLY A 259 -29.11 -18.52 -2.43
C GLY A 259 -28.00 -19.50 -2.84
N ALA A 260 -28.32 -20.46 -3.69
CA ALA A 260 -27.41 -21.52 -4.10
C ALA A 260 -26.12 -20.98 -4.78
N ALA A 261 -26.23 -19.88 -5.54
CA ALA A 261 -25.09 -19.22 -6.17
C ALA A 261 -24.13 -18.61 -5.13
N GLY A 262 -24.67 -18.06 -4.02
CA GLY A 262 -23.85 -17.57 -2.90
C GLY A 262 -23.06 -18.68 -2.20
N HIS A 263 -23.66 -19.86 -2.01
CA HIS A 263 -22.97 -21.02 -1.47
C HIS A 263 -21.82 -21.50 -2.37
N ARG A 264 -22.05 -21.58 -3.68
CA ARG A 264 -21.00 -21.94 -4.66
C ARG A 264 -19.84 -20.95 -4.65
N PHE A 265 -20.11 -19.65 -4.49
CA PHE A 265 -19.06 -18.65 -4.32
C PHE A 265 -18.25 -18.89 -3.04
N ALA A 266 -18.90 -19.16 -1.92
CA ALA A 266 -18.23 -19.48 -0.66
C ALA A 266 -17.34 -20.74 -0.78
N GLU A 267 -17.82 -21.77 -1.46
CA GLU A 267 -17.05 -22.99 -1.76
C GLU A 267 -15.83 -22.70 -2.65
N ALA A 268 -16.00 -21.87 -3.69
CA ALA A 268 -14.89 -21.45 -4.56
C ALA A 268 -13.82 -20.68 -3.78
N VAL A 269 -14.22 -19.73 -2.93
CA VAL A 269 -13.29 -19.00 -2.05
C VAL A 269 -12.60 -19.97 -1.09
N ALA A 270 -13.33 -20.86 -0.44
CA ALA A 270 -12.74 -21.84 0.48
C ALA A 270 -11.76 -22.77 -0.23
N GLY A 271 -12.06 -23.21 -1.45
CA GLY A 271 -11.18 -24.01 -2.30
C GLY A 271 -9.88 -23.26 -2.65
N PHE A 272 -10.01 -22.03 -3.14
CA PHE A 272 -8.83 -21.20 -3.45
C PHE A 272 -7.97 -20.95 -2.21
N MET A 273 -8.59 -20.66 -1.07
CA MET A 273 -7.89 -20.42 0.18
C MET A 273 -7.20 -21.68 0.77
N GLN A 274 -7.30 -22.86 0.16
CA GLN A 274 -6.45 -24.00 0.52
C GLN A 274 -5.00 -23.79 0.08
N SER A 275 -4.77 -23.09 -1.04
CA SER A 275 -3.44 -22.89 -1.63
C SER A 275 -2.88 -21.48 -1.46
N GLN A 276 -3.65 -20.51 -0.98
CA GLN A 276 -3.26 -19.11 -0.86
C GLN A 276 -3.52 -18.57 0.55
N ARG A 277 -2.61 -17.72 1.05
CA ARG A 277 -2.72 -17.05 2.36
C ARG A 277 -2.41 -15.56 2.24
N ASN A 278 -3.45 -14.73 2.36
CA ASN A 278 -3.25 -13.29 2.50
C ASN A 278 -3.68 -12.89 3.91
N PHE A 279 -2.73 -12.36 4.68
CA PHE A 279 -2.99 -12.01 6.08
C PHE A 279 -2.21 -10.76 6.51
N PHE A 280 -2.67 -10.16 7.60
CA PHE A 280 -2.12 -8.94 8.14
C PHE A 280 -1.86 -9.10 9.63
N LEU A 281 -0.66 -8.76 10.08
CA LEU A 281 -0.25 -8.73 11.47
C LEU A 281 -0.23 -7.28 11.96
N PHE A 282 -0.82 -7.02 13.11
CA PHE A 282 -0.95 -5.68 13.69
C PHE A 282 -0.10 -5.57 14.95
N LYS A 283 0.73 -4.53 15.03
CA LYS A 283 1.49 -4.17 16.22
C LYS A 283 0.71 -3.10 16.99
N GLY A 284 0.01 -3.51 18.06
CA GLY A 284 -0.92 -2.63 18.78
C GLY A 284 -2.20 -2.31 18.00
N GLU A 285 -2.92 -1.30 18.45
CA GLU A 285 -4.08 -0.78 17.73
C GLU A 285 -3.62 -0.04 16.47
N PRO A 286 -4.27 -0.27 15.31
CA PRO A 286 -3.89 0.41 14.09
C PRO A 286 -3.83 1.92 14.29
N ALA A 287 -2.72 2.52 13.92
CA ALA A 287 -2.59 3.97 13.94
C ALA A 287 -3.73 4.59 13.12
N ALA A 288 -4.36 5.64 13.64
CA ALA A 288 -5.38 6.37 12.92
C ALA A 288 -4.80 6.85 11.58
N ILE A 289 -5.52 6.60 10.49
CA ILE A 289 -5.16 7.19 9.20
C ILE A 289 -5.19 8.71 9.34
N ASP A 290 -4.32 9.39 8.63
CA ASP A 290 -4.24 10.84 8.67
C ASP A 290 -4.69 11.49 7.36
N SER A 291 -4.66 12.80 7.31
CA SER A 291 -5.14 13.59 6.17
C SER A 291 -4.31 13.45 4.89
N ARG A 292 -3.23 12.66 4.88
CA ARG A 292 -2.55 12.22 3.65
C ARG A 292 -3.38 11.17 2.88
N CYS A 293 -4.29 10.51 3.57
CA CYS A 293 -5.26 9.59 2.95
C CYS A 293 -6.47 10.39 2.45
N ARG A 294 -6.75 10.30 1.15
CA ARG A 294 -7.88 11.02 0.54
C ARG A 294 -9.26 10.56 1.06
N THR A 295 -9.38 9.29 1.44
CA THR A 295 -10.66 8.67 1.78
C THR A 295 -11.14 9.12 3.16
N GLY A 296 -12.43 9.46 3.27
CA GLY A 296 -13.10 9.73 4.55
C GLY A 296 -12.82 11.12 5.14
N LEU A 297 -12.12 12.02 4.44
CA LEU A 297 -11.93 13.39 4.90
C LEU A 297 -13.26 14.14 4.88
N SER A 298 -13.69 14.64 6.05
CA SER A 298 -14.98 15.29 6.24
C SER A 298 -14.88 16.33 7.37
N ALA A 299 -15.56 17.46 7.20
CA ALA A 299 -15.59 18.54 8.18
C ALA A 299 -16.98 19.15 8.31
N ARG A 300 -17.22 19.77 9.47
CA ARG A 300 -18.28 20.75 9.64
C ARG A 300 -17.63 22.13 9.75
N ILE A 301 -18.03 23.04 8.87
CA ILE A 301 -17.48 24.39 8.78
C ILE A 301 -18.63 25.38 9.01
N SER A 302 -18.44 26.36 9.89
CA SER A 302 -19.29 27.53 10.01
C SER A 302 -18.45 28.78 9.96
N VAL A 303 -18.93 29.82 9.25
CA VAL A 303 -18.22 31.09 9.10
C VAL A 303 -19.16 32.23 9.42
N THR A 304 -18.70 33.19 10.22
CA THR A 304 -19.44 34.36 10.64
C THR A 304 -18.64 35.65 10.42
N PRO A 305 -19.31 36.78 10.11
CA PRO A 305 -20.73 36.92 9.85
C PRO A 305 -21.11 36.37 8.45
N SER A 306 -22.41 36.16 8.19
CA SER A 306 -22.90 35.65 6.89
C SER A 306 -22.87 36.66 5.77
N PHE A 307 -22.73 37.97 6.12
CA PHE A 307 -22.60 39.08 5.19
C PHE A 307 -21.57 40.08 5.70
N ILE A 308 -20.68 40.56 4.80
CA ILE A 308 -19.62 41.53 5.11
C ILE A 308 -19.64 42.64 4.05
N THR A 309 -19.52 43.88 4.51
CA THR A 309 -19.18 45.03 3.65
C THR A 309 -17.76 45.46 3.97
N ALA A 310 -16.93 45.63 2.94
CA ALA A 310 -15.54 46.06 3.07
C ALA A 310 -15.16 47.02 1.93
N LYS A 311 -14.08 47.78 2.09
CA LYS A 311 -13.53 48.63 1.02
C LYS A 311 -12.58 47.83 0.11
N GLU A 312 -12.36 48.34 -1.09
CA GLU A 312 -11.57 47.71 -2.14
C GLU A 312 -10.10 47.38 -1.72
N ASP A 313 -9.55 48.16 -0.81
CA ASP A 313 -8.17 48.02 -0.28
C ASP A 313 -8.12 47.31 1.08
N GLU A 314 -9.26 46.92 1.62
CA GLU A 314 -9.40 46.39 2.97
C GLU A 314 -9.44 44.87 2.98
N ARG A 315 -8.75 44.23 3.95
CA ARG A 315 -8.87 42.80 4.15
C ARG A 315 -10.23 42.44 4.69
N ILE A 316 -10.82 41.38 4.14
CA ILE A 316 -12.09 40.82 4.61
C ILE A 316 -11.80 39.90 5.81
N ARG A 317 -12.40 40.21 6.95
CA ARG A 317 -12.23 39.45 8.19
C ARG A 317 -13.48 38.65 8.49
N ALA A 318 -13.28 37.38 8.82
CA ALA A 318 -14.34 36.47 9.25
C ALA A 318 -13.82 35.56 10.36
N HIS A 319 -14.73 35.00 11.13
CA HIS A 319 -14.41 34.00 12.13
C HIS A 319 -14.96 32.65 11.68
N ALA A 320 -14.12 31.62 11.70
CA ALA A 320 -14.48 30.26 11.29
C ALA A 320 -14.36 29.27 12.47
N VAL A 321 -15.37 28.43 12.62
CA VAL A 321 -15.40 27.28 13.53
C VAL A 321 -15.40 26.02 12.67
N VAL A 322 -14.39 25.17 12.87
CA VAL A 322 -14.14 23.98 12.05
C VAL A 322 -14.04 22.76 12.95
N THR A 323 -14.87 21.76 12.69
CA THR A 323 -14.86 20.47 13.43
C THR A 323 -14.38 19.34 12.52
N ASN A 324 -13.45 18.53 13.01
CA ASN A 324 -13.00 17.32 12.34
C ASN A 324 -14.06 16.22 12.46
N ASN A 325 -14.85 15.99 11.41
CA ASN A 325 -15.85 14.93 11.35
C ASN A 325 -15.31 13.64 10.67
N SER A 326 -14.03 13.66 10.26
CA SER A 326 -13.41 12.46 9.65
C SER A 326 -12.93 11.47 10.70
N PRO A 327 -12.77 10.18 10.35
CA PRO A 327 -12.06 9.22 11.18
C PRO A 327 -10.55 9.47 11.21
N SER A 328 -10.04 10.37 10.35
CA SER A 328 -8.63 10.67 10.17
C SER A 328 -8.16 11.81 11.07
N VAL A 329 -6.92 11.74 11.50
CA VAL A 329 -6.22 12.86 12.14
C VAL A 329 -5.81 13.88 11.08
N TRP A 330 -6.11 15.16 11.29
CA TRP A 330 -5.64 16.21 10.37
C TRP A 330 -4.25 16.70 10.75
N LEU A 331 -3.37 16.70 9.76
CA LEU A 331 -1.97 17.06 9.95
C LEU A 331 -1.78 18.58 9.94
N PRO A 332 -0.83 19.09 10.77
CA PRO A 332 -0.53 20.50 10.83
C PRO A 332 0.30 20.98 9.63
N ARG A 333 0.34 22.31 9.43
CA ARG A 333 1.08 22.97 8.35
C ARG A 333 2.55 22.55 8.25
N SER A 334 3.19 22.26 9.37
CA SER A 334 4.62 21.89 9.42
C SER A 334 4.96 20.60 8.68
N VAL A 335 3.96 19.74 8.42
CA VAL A 335 4.18 18.45 7.73
C VAL A 335 4.26 18.61 6.21
N GLY A 336 3.65 19.64 5.63
CA GLY A 336 3.57 19.84 4.19
C GLY A 336 2.50 18.97 3.54
N LEU A 337 2.86 17.81 2.97
CA LEU A 337 1.92 16.87 2.36
C LEU A 337 0.85 16.44 3.37
N GLY A 338 -0.41 16.61 3.00
CA GLY A 338 -1.54 16.26 3.87
C GLY A 338 -1.88 17.30 4.93
N ALA A 339 -1.15 18.42 5.01
CA ALA A 339 -1.47 19.51 5.93
C ALA A 339 -2.86 20.08 5.62
N VAL A 340 -3.71 20.24 6.65
CA VAL A 340 -5.09 20.71 6.45
C VAL A 340 -5.18 22.21 6.69
N HIS A 341 -5.79 22.91 5.71
CA HIS A 341 -6.04 24.35 5.73
C HIS A 341 -7.50 24.65 5.43
N LEU A 342 -8.01 25.77 5.94
CA LEU A 342 -9.26 26.34 5.46
C LEU A 342 -8.98 27.15 4.19
N GLY A 343 -9.49 26.68 3.07
CA GLY A 343 -9.40 27.37 1.79
C GLY A 343 -10.64 28.19 1.48
N CYS A 344 -10.46 29.22 0.65
CA CYS A 344 -11.53 30.11 0.20
C CYS A 344 -11.57 30.19 -1.32
N HIS A 345 -12.74 29.95 -1.91
CA HIS A 345 -13.05 30.20 -3.31
C HIS A 345 -13.92 31.44 -3.42
N VAL A 346 -13.71 32.24 -4.46
CA VAL A 346 -14.47 33.48 -4.70
C VAL A 346 -15.32 33.31 -5.94
N TYR A 347 -16.62 33.58 -5.80
CA TYR A 347 -17.60 33.59 -6.89
C TYR A 347 -18.20 34.99 -7.06
N GLN A 348 -18.51 35.35 -8.29
CA GLN A 348 -19.30 36.55 -8.59
C GLN A 348 -20.78 36.35 -8.24
N SER A 349 -21.56 37.41 -8.19
CA SER A 349 -23.00 37.37 -7.87
C SER A 349 -23.81 36.51 -8.85
N ASP A 350 -23.35 36.35 -10.09
CA ASP A 350 -23.96 35.51 -11.12
C ASP A 350 -23.62 34.00 -10.96
N GLY A 351 -22.86 33.67 -9.94
CA GLY A 351 -22.44 32.30 -9.64
C GLY A 351 -21.18 31.82 -10.39
N LYS A 352 -20.60 32.66 -11.25
CA LYS A 352 -19.35 32.31 -11.92
C LYS A 352 -18.16 32.34 -10.95
N LEU A 353 -17.29 31.36 -11.07
CA LEU A 353 -16.03 31.29 -10.31
C LEU A 353 -15.14 32.48 -10.74
N PHE A 354 -14.82 33.36 -9.78
CA PHE A 354 -13.91 34.49 -10.00
C PHE A 354 -12.47 34.10 -9.68
N ARG A 355 -12.25 33.42 -8.55
CA ARG A 355 -10.93 32.88 -8.14
C ARG A 355 -11.09 31.54 -7.42
N HIS A 356 -10.45 30.52 -7.94
CA HIS A 356 -10.28 29.24 -7.24
C HIS A 356 -9.11 29.36 -6.28
N SER A 357 -9.26 28.78 -5.06
CA SER A 357 -8.15 28.72 -4.11
C SER A 357 -7.52 30.09 -3.82
N TYR A 358 -8.36 31.09 -3.58
CA TYR A 358 -7.95 32.49 -3.46
C TYR A 358 -7.14 32.76 -2.20
N HIS A 359 -7.46 32.08 -1.11
CA HIS A 359 -6.80 32.23 0.18
C HIS A 359 -6.82 30.90 0.95
N TRP A 360 -5.78 30.65 1.73
CA TRP A 360 -5.70 29.54 2.65
C TRP A 360 -5.29 30.04 4.02
N GLU A 361 -6.02 29.60 5.05
CA GLU A 361 -5.72 29.87 6.45
C GLU A 361 -5.34 28.58 7.16
N ALA A 362 -4.27 28.61 7.95
CA ALA A 362 -3.88 27.46 8.76
C ALA A 362 -4.88 27.24 9.91
N LEU A 363 -5.30 25.99 10.13
CA LEU A 363 -6.24 25.66 11.20
C LEU A 363 -5.63 25.76 12.60
N THR A 364 -4.31 25.66 12.71
CA THR A 364 -3.61 25.74 13.99
C THR A 364 -2.49 26.78 13.93
N PRO A 365 -2.26 27.57 14.99
CA PRO A 365 -1.10 28.45 15.09
C PRO A 365 0.22 27.66 14.91
N CYS A 366 1.27 28.33 14.54
CA CYS A 366 2.55 27.87 13.97
C CYS A 366 3.28 26.67 14.61
N GLU A 367 2.87 26.15 15.73
CA GLU A 367 3.50 25.00 16.41
C GLU A 367 2.71 23.69 16.25
N GLY A 368 1.70 23.75 15.47
CA GLY A 368 0.93 22.72 14.81
C GLY A 368 0.88 21.33 15.43
N ARG A 369 0.05 21.11 16.44
CA ARG A 369 -0.38 19.75 16.77
C ARG A 369 -1.39 19.24 15.76
N PRO A 370 -1.43 17.92 15.52
CA PRO A 370 -2.50 17.31 14.75
C PRO A 370 -3.87 17.56 15.38
N ILE A 371 -4.94 17.60 14.56
CA ILE A 371 -6.33 17.75 14.98
C ILE A 371 -6.99 16.38 14.92
N PRO A 372 -7.25 15.70 16.05
CA PRO A 372 -7.89 14.39 16.07
C PRO A 372 -9.37 14.44 15.66
N PRO A 373 -9.98 13.29 15.35
CA PRO A 373 -11.42 13.19 15.14
C PRO A 373 -12.25 13.84 16.26
N ASN A 374 -13.35 14.49 15.89
CA ASN A 374 -14.30 15.20 16.76
C ASN A 374 -13.76 16.45 17.45
N GLU A 375 -12.52 16.85 17.20
CA GLU A 375 -12.01 18.10 17.71
C GLU A 375 -12.51 19.29 16.89
N THR A 376 -12.76 20.40 17.60
CA THR A 376 -13.18 21.68 17.00
C THR A 376 -12.09 22.71 17.21
N VAL A 377 -11.79 23.47 16.18
CA VAL A 377 -10.87 24.61 16.20
C VAL A 377 -11.58 25.88 15.73
N GLU A 378 -11.19 27.00 16.31
CA GLU A 378 -11.68 28.33 15.95
C GLU A 378 -10.52 29.16 15.40
N ILE A 379 -10.74 29.83 14.29
CA ILE A 379 -9.71 30.62 13.61
C ILE A 379 -10.26 31.94 13.08
N GLU A 380 -9.44 32.98 13.14
CA GLU A 380 -9.66 34.22 12.42
C GLU A 380 -9.18 34.09 10.98
N VAL A 381 -10.05 34.40 10.03
CA VAL A 381 -9.76 34.32 8.60
C VAL A 381 -9.53 35.72 8.05
N ASN A 382 -8.37 35.95 7.45
CA ASN A 382 -7.95 37.26 6.92
C ASN A 382 -7.76 37.24 5.41
N ILE A 383 -8.85 37.30 4.66
CA ILE A 383 -8.85 37.17 3.20
C ILE A 383 -8.29 38.45 2.56
N PRO A 384 -7.45 38.33 1.51
CA PRO A 384 -6.95 39.50 0.77
C PRO A 384 -8.06 40.36 0.20
N PRO A 385 -7.79 41.66 -0.11
CA PRO A 385 -8.75 42.57 -0.72
C PRO A 385 -9.28 42.06 -2.06
N LEU A 386 -10.55 42.37 -2.35
CA LEU A 386 -11.18 42.08 -3.62
C LEU A 386 -11.54 43.39 -4.34
N PRO A 387 -11.59 43.42 -5.68
CA PRO A 387 -12.09 44.57 -6.45
C PRO A 387 -13.54 44.91 -6.09
N LYS A 388 -13.95 46.15 -6.34
CA LYS A 388 -15.32 46.59 -6.14
C LYS A 388 -16.33 45.64 -6.80
N GLY A 389 -17.36 45.22 -6.05
CA GLY A 389 -18.37 44.29 -6.55
C GLY A 389 -19.05 43.46 -5.46
N HIS A 390 -19.93 42.56 -5.90
CA HIS A 390 -20.63 41.63 -5.02
C HIS A 390 -20.11 40.23 -5.26
N TYR A 391 -19.74 39.54 -4.15
CA TYR A 391 -19.10 38.25 -4.17
C TYR A 391 -19.77 37.26 -3.22
N ARG A 392 -19.64 35.97 -3.52
CA ARG A 392 -19.86 34.85 -2.59
C ARG A 392 -18.55 34.20 -2.31
N LEU A 393 -18.16 34.18 -1.06
CA LEU A 393 -17.00 33.39 -0.58
C LEU A 393 -17.46 32.02 -0.16
N GLU A 394 -16.80 30.99 -0.67
CA GLU A 394 -17.08 29.60 -0.35
C GLU A 394 -15.86 28.98 0.31
N PHE A 395 -16.05 28.48 1.53
CA PHE A 395 -15.00 27.91 2.37
C PHE A 395 -15.08 26.40 2.36
N ASP A 396 -13.96 25.77 2.07
CA ASP A 396 -13.76 24.34 2.11
C ASP A 396 -12.44 24.02 2.79
N LEU A 397 -12.28 22.81 3.31
CA LEU A 397 -10.97 22.34 3.74
C LEU A 397 -10.21 21.75 2.56
N VAL A 398 -8.89 21.93 2.61
CA VAL A 398 -7.96 21.31 1.68
C VAL A 398 -6.89 20.57 2.46
N SER A 399 -6.70 19.31 2.13
CA SER A 399 -5.49 18.57 2.48
C SER A 399 -4.47 18.80 1.37
N CYS A 400 -3.36 19.48 1.71
CA CYS A 400 -2.32 19.88 0.75
C CYS A 400 -1.82 18.70 -0.08
N ASP A 401 -1.81 18.88 -1.41
CA ASP A 401 -1.38 17.90 -2.41
C ASP A 401 -2.14 16.57 -2.40
N VAL A 402 -3.28 16.51 -1.67
CA VAL A 402 -4.16 15.34 -1.58
C VAL A 402 -5.52 15.62 -2.22
N CYS A 403 -6.38 16.45 -1.60
CA CYS A 403 -7.67 16.83 -2.15
C CYS A 403 -8.37 17.94 -1.36
N TRP A 404 -9.39 18.54 -1.98
CA TRP A 404 -10.42 19.33 -1.32
C TRP A 404 -11.45 18.40 -0.66
N PHE A 405 -11.95 18.76 0.53
CA PHE A 405 -12.86 17.91 1.29
C PHE A 405 -14.24 17.78 0.63
N ALA A 406 -14.68 18.80 -0.12
CA ALA A 406 -15.90 18.73 -0.92
C ALA A 406 -15.89 17.57 -1.91
N LEU A 407 -14.72 17.12 -2.41
CA LEU A 407 -14.61 15.94 -3.27
C LEU A 407 -15.00 14.62 -2.57
N ASN A 408 -15.05 14.63 -1.23
CA ASN A 408 -15.54 13.52 -0.40
C ASN A 408 -16.96 13.77 0.13
N GLY A 409 -17.66 14.80 -0.38
CA GLY A 409 -19.02 15.15 0.04
C GLY A 409 -19.10 16.00 1.30
N SER A 410 -17.98 16.55 1.79
CA SER A 410 -17.98 17.52 2.90
C SER A 410 -18.70 18.80 2.49
N GLN A 411 -19.53 19.31 3.39
CA GLN A 411 -20.29 20.54 3.10
C GLN A 411 -19.41 21.77 3.28
N GLN A 412 -19.51 22.70 2.32
CA GLN A 412 -18.82 23.99 2.31
C GLN A 412 -19.65 25.04 3.08
N ALA A 413 -18.97 25.99 3.72
CA ALA A 413 -19.61 27.17 4.29
C ALA A 413 -19.58 28.35 3.29
N ARG A 414 -20.56 29.23 3.34
CA ARG A 414 -20.71 30.34 2.41
C ARG A 414 -21.06 31.63 3.12
N ILE A 415 -20.44 32.74 2.69
CA ILE A 415 -20.82 34.09 3.11
C ILE A 415 -20.95 34.99 1.88
N ALA A 416 -21.75 36.04 1.99
CA ALA A 416 -21.86 37.10 0.97
C ALA A 416 -20.94 38.26 1.34
N VAL A 417 -20.33 38.89 0.33
CA VAL A 417 -19.43 40.03 0.52
C VAL A 417 -19.76 41.12 -0.50
N GLU A 418 -19.88 42.35 -0.04
CA GLU A 418 -19.99 43.57 -0.84
C GLU A 418 -18.73 44.40 -0.66
N ILE A 419 -18.07 44.71 -1.78
CA ILE A 419 -16.90 45.60 -1.81
C ILE A 419 -17.33 46.92 -2.38
N VAL A 420 -17.19 47.99 -1.58
CA VAL A 420 -17.66 49.35 -1.90
C VAL A 420 -16.52 50.29 -2.29
#